data_3fe347c7aea87847e3398fcc9884ae08
#
_entry.id   3fe347c7aea87847e3398fcc9884ae08
#
_cell.length_a   1.000
_cell.length_b   1.000
_cell.length_c   1.000
_cell.angle_alpha   90.00
_cell.angle_beta   90.00
_cell.angle_gamma   90.00
#
_symmetry.space_group_name_H-M   'P 1'
#
loop_
_entity.id
_entity.type
_entity.pdbx_description
1 polymer ?
#
loop_
_entity_poly.entity_id
_entity_poly.type
_entity_poly.pdbx_seq_one_letter_code
_entity_poly.pdbx_strand_id
1 'polypeptide(L)'
;MRTFKPTHFLLAAALAASATAGSAVAAGIPDRPEKLTFPSFVFSPPSAASYRTPLASGPVAYIAEDRELPLVSISITLRGGRYLEPAGKEGLADLTGYLLSRAGTKSFTAEEMEERLAFLAANLGSSIGDDRGVVSLNLLSKDLDEGLRILREVLTEPRFQESRLTLRKEQLLTELKTRNDDSQDIEARERSFLTFGEGFYTNHYSTKVSLDSIRREDIVAFHREWFDPRNMIVAASGDFSKAEMVRKLDTLFAGWPFEGKAAPAVPKPDHKMPAGLFIVDKDVNQGRVSVLLPGVLRTDPDIFAFQLMNDILGGGGFTSRITNRVRSDEGLAYSAGSRLSGGIWYPGIVAAGFQSKVRTCSYATQIVLEEMGKMKSAEVTDEELLTAKRSFVETLPRRFATKSQTMGLFIDEEFTGRFKADPNYYANFRVNVEKVTKADVKRAAERLLTTDSAAVLVVGKKSDLLNPDPKHPIPYPSLTGGKLMDVPLRDPMTMKPLAVPSPAK
;
A
#
# COMPACT_ATOMS: atom_id res chain seq x y z
N MET A 1 82.55 -36.52 -23.64
CA MET A 1 82.12 -35.14 -23.95
C MET A 1 80.62 -35.16 -24.26
N ARG A 2 79.79 -34.80 -23.35
CA ARG A 2 78.32 -34.59 -23.56
C ARG A 2 78.02 -33.21 -23.10
N THR A 3 77.61 -32.37 -24.00
CA THR A 3 77.25 -30.98 -23.83
C THR A 3 75.92 -30.84 -23.03
N PHE A 4 75.93 -30.12 -21.89
CA PHE A 4 74.77 -29.74 -21.18
C PHE A 4 74.13 -28.54 -21.88
N LYS A 5 72.83 -28.64 -22.18
CA LYS A 5 71.99 -27.53 -22.67
C LYS A 5 71.47 -26.68 -21.50
N PRO A 6 71.45 -25.33 -21.58
CA PRO A 6 70.98 -24.44 -20.51
C PRO A 6 69.51 -24.15 -20.67
N THR A 7 68.66 -25.11 -20.33
CA THR A 7 67.16 -24.90 -20.40
C THR A 7 66.50 -24.88 -19.04
N HIS A 8 67.20 -24.98 -17.93
CA HIS A 8 66.64 -25.02 -16.59
C HIS A 8 66.70 -23.69 -15.79
N PHE A 9 67.37 -22.65 -16.31
CA PHE A 9 67.50 -21.39 -15.63
C PHE A 9 66.37 -20.41 -15.92
N LEU A 10 65.59 -20.62 -16.96
CA LEU A 10 64.44 -19.77 -17.30
C LEU A 10 63.10 -20.13 -16.56
N LEU A 11 63.00 -21.37 -16.07
CA LEU A 11 61.79 -21.79 -15.30
C LEU A 11 61.81 -21.34 -13.83
N ALA A 12 62.98 -21.14 -13.25
CA ALA A 12 63.12 -20.68 -11.87
C ALA A 12 62.88 -19.18 -11.74
N ALA A 13 63.16 -18.39 -12.79
CA ALA A 13 62.86 -16.95 -12.79
C ALA A 13 61.35 -16.62 -13.00
N ALA A 14 60.63 -17.50 -13.71
CA ALA A 14 59.17 -17.34 -13.91
C ALA A 14 58.34 -17.71 -12.67
N LEU A 15 58.83 -18.59 -11.79
CA LEU A 15 58.18 -18.93 -10.53
C LEU A 15 58.44 -17.90 -9.41
N ALA A 16 59.52 -17.11 -9.50
CA ALA A 16 59.79 -16.04 -8.50
C ALA A 16 59.03 -14.75 -8.81
N ALA A 17 58.61 -14.53 -10.05
CA ALA A 17 57.82 -13.36 -10.45
C ALA A 17 56.30 -13.47 -10.14
N SER A 18 55.78 -14.69 -9.89
CA SER A 18 54.38 -14.90 -9.53
C SER A 18 54.08 -14.85 -8.00
N ALA A 19 55.13 -14.69 -7.16
CA ALA A 19 54.96 -14.61 -5.71
C ALA A 19 54.79 -13.19 -5.16
N THR A 20 54.78 -12.16 -6.03
CA THR A 20 54.46 -10.76 -5.64
C THR A 20 53.10 -10.30 -6.12
N ALA A 21 52.18 -11.20 -6.46
CA ALA A 21 50.75 -10.86 -6.51
C ALA A 21 50.33 -10.52 -5.10
N GLY A 22 50.12 -9.23 -4.88
CA GLY A 22 49.93 -8.61 -3.58
C GLY A 22 48.98 -9.41 -2.70
N SER A 23 49.42 -9.70 -1.50
CA SER A 23 48.54 -9.98 -0.37
C SER A 23 47.59 -8.81 -0.24
N ALA A 24 46.41 -8.89 -0.84
CA ALA A 24 45.29 -8.08 -0.42
C ALA A 24 45.16 -8.41 1.06
N VAL A 25 45.66 -7.53 1.92
CA VAL A 25 45.38 -7.55 3.35
C VAL A 25 43.84 -7.50 3.41
N ALA A 26 43.23 -8.66 3.64
CA ALA A 26 41.83 -8.69 4.00
C ALA A 26 41.72 -7.79 5.24
N ALA A 27 41.24 -6.58 5.04
CA ALA A 27 40.95 -5.70 6.13
C ALA A 27 40.06 -6.51 7.07
N GLY A 28 40.56 -6.83 8.28
CA GLY A 28 39.87 -7.68 9.20
C GLY A 28 38.47 -7.11 9.41
N ILE A 29 37.45 -7.97 9.27
CA ILE A 29 36.07 -7.55 9.54
C ILE A 29 36.05 -7.00 10.96
N PRO A 30 35.61 -5.75 11.18
CA PRO A 30 35.56 -5.17 12.51
C PRO A 30 34.74 -6.05 13.46
N ASP A 31 35.15 -6.11 14.71
CA ASP A 31 34.51 -6.85 15.78
C ASP A 31 33.12 -6.32 16.17
N ARG A 32 32.76 -5.13 15.69
CA ARG A 32 31.47 -4.48 15.93
C ARG A 32 30.97 -3.78 14.67
N PRO A 33 29.64 -3.83 14.41
CA PRO A 33 29.03 -3.18 13.26
C PRO A 33 29.29 -1.68 13.18
N GLU A 34 29.41 -0.97 14.34
CA GLU A 34 29.62 0.46 14.42
C GLU A 34 31.00 0.90 13.89
N LYS A 35 31.95 -0.06 13.78
CA LYS A 35 33.29 0.18 13.23
C LYS A 35 33.36 -0.02 11.72
N LEU A 36 32.28 -0.49 11.10
CA LEU A 36 32.20 -0.62 9.66
C LEU A 36 32.16 0.77 9.02
N THR A 37 33.05 1.01 8.09
CA THR A 37 33.05 2.22 7.26
C THR A 37 32.65 1.86 5.85
N PHE A 38 31.67 2.57 5.33
CA PHE A 38 31.21 2.40 3.96
C PHE A 38 31.58 3.65 3.14
N PRO A 39 31.92 3.50 1.85
CA PRO A 39 32.09 4.66 1.00
C PRO A 39 30.80 5.46 0.96
N SER A 40 30.93 6.78 0.86
CA SER A 40 29.75 7.63 0.70
C SER A 40 29.01 7.26 -0.59
N PHE A 41 27.75 6.92 -0.48
CA PHE A 41 26.88 6.55 -1.62
C PHE A 41 25.83 7.66 -1.81
N VAL A 42 25.88 8.30 -2.96
CA VAL A 42 24.84 9.26 -3.36
C VAL A 42 23.93 8.56 -4.37
N PHE A 43 22.74 8.23 -3.94
CA PHE A 43 21.74 7.63 -4.81
C PHE A 43 21.10 8.69 -5.70
N SER A 44 21.12 8.44 -7.02
CA SER A 44 20.42 9.22 -8.02
C SER A 44 19.23 8.39 -8.53
N PRO A 45 17.99 8.75 -8.20
CA PRO A 45 16.82 8.03 -8.68
C PRO A 45 16.75 8.05 -10.21
N PRO A 46 16.36 6.93 -10.84
CA PRO A 46 16.15 6.92 -12.28
C PRO A 46 14.97 7.83 -12.67
N SER A 47 15.09 8.46 -13.85
CA SER A 47 14.03 9.32 -14.38
C SER A 47 12.89 8.49 -14.99
N ALA A 48 11.65 8.72 -14.57
CA ALA A 48 10.49 8.07 -15.15
C ALA A 48 10.35 8.31 -16.66
N ALA A 49 10.74 9.50 -17.13
CA ALA A 49 10.70 9.87 -18.56
C ALA A 49 11.55 8.92 -19.43
N SER A 50 12.68 8.39 -18.92
CA SER A 50 13.56 7.49 -19.67
C SER A 50 12.92 6.13 -19.98
N TYR A 51 11.96 5.71 -19.17
CA TYR A 51 11.27 4.43 -19.31
C TYR A 51 9.90 4.57 -19.97
N ARG A 52 9.34 5.77 -19.96
CA ARG A 52 8.00 6.06 -20.50
C ARG A 52 7.98 5.97 -22.02
N THR A 53 7.03 5.23 -22.55
CA THR A 53 6.82 5.03 -23.99
C THR A 53 5.31 5.05 -24.28
N PRO A 54 4.78 6.07 -24.96
CA PRO A 54 3.43 6.01 -25.50
C PRO A 54 3.34 4.89 -26.55
N LEU A 55 2.39 4.00 -26.43
CA LEU A 55 2.13 2.96 -27.42
C LEU A 55 1.25 3.53 -28.55
N ALA A 56 1.48 3.08 -29.78
CA ALA A 56 0.66 3.45 -30.93
C ALA A 56 -0.79 2.97 -30.75
N SER A 57 -0.98 1.89 -30.02
CA SER A 57 -2.28 1.29 -29.66
C SER A 57 -3.04 2.02 -28.53
N GLY A 58 -2.49 3.07 -27.94
CA GLY A 58 -3.15 3.98 -26.99
C GLY A 58 -2.58 4.04 -25.60
N PRO A 59 -2.31 2.92 -24.87
CA PRO A 59 -1.77 2.97 -23.51
C PRO A 59 -0.38 3.60 -23.41
N VAL A 60 -0.05 4.08 -22.20
CA VAL A 60 1.34 4.45 -21.86
C VAL A 60 2.01 3.24 -21.24
N ALA A 61 3.23 2.91 -21.69
CA ALA A 61 4.05 1.86 -21.14
C ALA A 61 5.32 2.40 -20.47
N TYR A 62 5.69 1.79 -19.34
CA TYR A 62 6.98 1.94 -18.68
C TYR A 62 7.77 0.65 -18.87
N ILE A 63 8.91 0.73 -19.58
CA ILE A 63 9.63 -0.45 -20.07
C ILE A 63 11.08 -0.41 -19.61
N ALA A 64 11.51 -1.45 -18.90
CA ALA A 64 12.86 -1.63 -18.42
C ALA A 64 13.46 -2.99 -18.84
N GLU A 65 14.56 -2.97 -19.59
CA GLU A 65 15.33 -4.17 -19.86
C GLU A 65 16.08 -4.61 -18.58
N ASP A 66 16.04 -5.91 -18.29
CA ASP A 66 16.75 -6.55 -17.20
C ASP A 66 17.09 -7.97 -17.61
N ARG A 67 18.38 -8.23 -17.89
CA ARG A 67 18.86 -9.51 -18.42
C ARG A 67 19.61 -10.35 -17.38
N GLU A 68 19.50 -9.99 -16.12
CA GLU A 68 20.16 -10.77 -15.05
C GLU A 68 19.56 -12.16 -14.90
N LEU A 69 18.24 -12.26 -15.10
CA LEU A 69 17.51 -13.52 -15.07
C LEU A 69 16.60 -13.64 -16.32
N PRO A 70 16.34 -14.85 -16.82
CA PRO A 70 15.47 -15.08 -17.97
C PRO A 70 13.99 -14.96 -17.58
N LEU A 71 13.62 -13.84 -16.96
CA LEU A 71 12.26 -13.56 -16.44
C LEU A 71 11.69 -12.31 -17.08
N VAL A 72 10.38 -12.30 -17.26
CA VAL A 72 9.61 -11.14 -17.68
C VAL A 72 8.46 -10.89 -16.69
N SER A 73 8.31 -9.65 -16.28
CA SER A 73 7.19 -9.18 -15.47
C SER A 73 6.43 -8.11 -16.24
N ILE A 74 5.12 -8.31 -16.42
CA ILE A 74 4.20 -7.35 -17.02
C ILE A 74 3.10 -7.04 -16.02
N SER A 75 2.80 -5.77 -15.83
CA SER A 75 1.70 -5.30 -15.00
C SER A 75 0.89 -4.26 -15.75
N ILE A 76 -0.42 -4.44 -15.77
CA ILE A 76 -1.37 -3.50 -16.37
C ILE A 76 -2.20 -2.93 -15.23
N THR A 77 -2.13 -1.62 -15.06
CA THR A 77 -2.99 -0.89 -14.11
C THR A 77 -4.16 -0.29 -14.89
N LEU A 78 -5.36 -0.63 -14.46
CA LEU A 78 -6.63 -0.14 -15.01
C LEU A 78 -7.15 1.01 -14.13
N ARG A 79 -7.54 2.13 -14.74
CA ARG A 79 -8.36 3.16 -14.09
C ARG A 79 -9.78 2.65 -13.98
N GLY A 80 -10.30 2.61 -12.78
CA GLY A 80 -11.61 2.06 -12.48
C GLY A 80 -11.57 1.19 -11.24
N GLY A 81 -12.71 1.02 -10.59
CA GLY A 81 -12.75 0.27 -9.35
C GLY A 81 -14.16 0.22 -8.77
N ARG A 82 -14.24 -0.02 -7.48
CA ARG A 82 -15.50 -0.14 -6.74
C ARG A 82 -16.42 1.08 -6.90
N TYR A 83 -15.85 2.29 -7.09
CA TYR A 83 -16.66 3.49 -7.32
C TYR A 83 -17.49 3.46 -8.62
N LEU A 84 -17.29 2.48 -9.48
CA LEU A 84 -18.01 2.24 -10.73
C LEU A 84 -19.10 1.17 -10.61
N GLU A 85 -19.25 0.57 -9.43
CA GLU A 85 -20.26 -0.45 -9.19
C GLU A 85 -21.67 0.17 -9.24
N PRO A 86 -22.63 -0.45 -9.92
CA PRO A 86 -24.04 -0.07 -9.81
C PRO A 86 -24.55 -0.29 -8.39
N ALA A 87 -25.45 0.57 -7.91
CA ALA A 87 -26.10 0.41 -6.60
C ALA A 87 -26.76 -0.97 -6.47
N GLY A 88 -26.54 -1.62 -5.33
CA GLY A 88 -27.04 -2.97 -5.04
C GLY A 88 -26.19 -4.10 -5.66
N LYS A 89 -25.05 -3.76 -6.29
CA LYS A 89 -24.08 -4.70 -6.84
C LYS A 89 -22.72 -4.59 -6.14
N GLU A 90 -22.73 -4.22 -4.88
CA GLU A 90 -21.51 -4.08 -4.07
C GLU A 90 -20.74 -5.43 -4.03
N GLY A 91 -19.49 -5.42 -4.47
CA GLY A 91 -18.65 -6.59 -4.67
C GLY A 91 -18.48 -7.03 -6.13
N LEU A 92 -19.13 -6.34 -7.08
CA LEU A 92 -19.02 -6.66 -8.53
C LEU A 92 -17.60 -6.44 -9.04
N ALA A 93 -16.93 -5.34 -8.63
CA ALA A 93 -15.56 -5.03 -9.02
C ALA A 93 -14.59 -6.09 -8.48
N ASP A 94 -14.71 -6.46 -7.20
CA ASP A 94 -13.88 -7.50 -6.57
C ASP A 94 -14.07 -8.86 -7.28
N LEU A 95 -15.31 -9.28 -7.50
CA LEU A 95 -15.63 -10.52 -8.23
C LEU A 95 -15.07 -10.50 -9.65
N THR A 96 -15.21 -9.39 -10.38
CA THR A 96 -14.67 -9.24 -11.73
C THR A 96 -13.16 -9.37 -11.71
N GLY A 97 -12.48 -8.64 -10.81
CA GLY A 97 -11.03 -8.68 -10.63
C GLY A 97 -10.53 -10.07 -10.26
N TYR A 98 -11.19 -10.75 -9.34
CA TYR A 98 -10.83 -12.10 -8.93
C TYR A 98 -10.98 -13.13 -10.07
N LEU A 99 -12.11 -13.10 -10.80
CA LEU A 99 -12.44 -14.08 -11.82
C LEU A 99 -11.65 -13.89 -13.11
N LEU A 100 -11.21 -12.68 -13.41
CA LEU A 100 -10.53 -12.34 -14.66
C LEU A 100 -9.34 -13.27 -14.95
N SER A 101 -8.52 -13.57 -13.94
CA SER A 101 -7.37 -14.47 -14.07
C SER A 101 -7.62 -15.91 -13.62
N ARG A 102 -8.86 -16.25 -13.20
CA ARG A 102 -9.15 -17.57 -12.59
C ARG A 102 -10.33 -18.30 -13.19
N ALA A 103 -11.09 -17.67 -14.09
CA ALA A 103 -12.34 -18.24 -14.59
C ALA A 103 -12.29 -18.57 -16.09
N GLY A 104 -11.09 -18.85 -16.61
CA GLY A 104 -10.86 -19.27 -17.98
C GLY A 104 -10.98 -18.14 -19.01
N THR A 105 -10.65 -18.48 -20.25
CA THR A 105 -10.73 -17.62 -21.42
C THR A 105 -11.54 -18.28 -22.53
N LYS A 106 -11.67 -17.65 -23.67
CA LYS A 106 -12.32 -18.25 -24.83
C LYS A 106 -11.70 -19.59 -25.21
N SER A 107 -10.37 -19.67 -25.21
CA SER A 107 -9.63 -20.87 -25.61
C SER A 107 -9.46 -21.91 -24.51
N PHE A 108 -9.60 -21.51 -23.25
CA PHE A 108 -9.34 -22.37 -22.10
C PHE A 108 -10.51 -22.35 -21.09
N THR A 109 -10.84 -23.50 -20.54
CA THR A 109 -11.56 -23.57 -19.27
C THR A 109 -10.67 -23.03 -18.14
N ALA A 110 -11.24 -22.84 -16.96
CA ALA A 110 -10.47 -22.41 -15.79
C ALA A 110 -9.36 -23.42 -15.46
N GLU A 111 -9.69 -24.70 -15.50
CA GLU A 111 -8.81 -25.83 -15.19
C GLU A 111 -7.67 -25.95 -16.23
N GLU A 112 -7.99 -25.89 -17.52
CA GLU A 112 -6.98 -25.91 -18.60
C GLU A 112 -6.05 -24.71 -18.53
N MET A 113 -6.56 -23.53 -18.16
CA MET A 113 -5.73 -22.33 -17.99
C MET A 113 -4.79 -22.48 -16.80
N GLU A 114 -5.25 -23.01 -15.66
CA GLU A 114 -4.43 -23.29 -14.48
C GLU A 114 -3.31 -24.28 -14.83
N GLU A 115 -3.61 -25.39 -15.53
CA GLU A 115 -2.60 -26.36 -15.98
C GLU A 115 -1.61 -25.74 -16.96
N ARG A 116 -2.09 -24.92 -17.91
CA ARG A 116 -1.21 -24.27 -18.89
C ARG A 116 -0.25 -23.28 -18.23
N LEU A 117 -0.76 -22.45 -17.32
CA LEU A 117 0.08 -21.51 -16.56
C LEU A 117 1.11 -22.24 -15.67
N ALA A 118 0.70 -23.33 -15.04
CA ALA A 118 1.62 -24.18 -14.25
C ALA A 118 2.71 -24.80 -15.14
N PHE A 119 2.39 -25.31 -16.32
CA PHE A 119 3.36 -25.84 -17.29
C PHE A 119 4.39 -24.78 -17.72
N LEU A 120 3.95 -23.53 -17.92
CA LEU A 120 4.81 -22.41 -18.29
C LEU A 120 5.58 -21.82 -17.09
N ALA A 121 5.39 -22.36 -15.88
CA ALA A 121 5.83 -21.73 -14.64
C ALA A 121 5.44 -20.24 -14.57
N ALA A 122 4.30 -19.88 -15.16
CA ALA A 122 3.80 -18.51 -15.24
C ALA A 122 2.83 -18.20 -14.08
N ASN A 123 2.90 -16.98 -13.59
CA ASN A 123 1.95 -16.47 -12.60
C ASN A 123 1.12 -15.35 -13.23
N LEU A 124 -0.19 -15.58 -13.35
CA LEU A 124 -1.16 -14.60 -13.82
C LEU A 124 -2.09 -14.23 -12.66
N GLY A 125 -2.11 -12.97 -12.29
CA GLY A 125 -2.93 -12.45 -11.20
C GLY A 125 -3.79 -11.28 -11.64
N SER A 126 -4.94 -11.11 -11.02
CA SER A 126 -5.81 -9.95 -11.24
C SER A 126 -6.59 -9.58 -9.99
N SER A 127 -6.85 -8.28 -9.81
CA SER A 127 -7.70 -7.74 -8.75
C SER A 127 -8.23 -6.37 -9.15
N ILE A 128 -9.38 -5.98 -8.62
CA ILE A 128 -9.93 -4.62 -8.74
C ILE A 128 -10.27 -4.14 -7.33
N GLY A 129 -9.67 -3.01 -6.95
CA GLY A 129 -9.87 -2.36 -5.65
C GLY A 129 -10.82 -1.17 -5.73
N ASP A 130 -10.57 -0.18 -4.87
CA ASP A 130 -11.44 0.99 -4.74
C ASP A 130 -11.42 1.90 -5.97
N ASP A 131 -10.23 2.20 -6.52
CA ASP A 131 -10.02 3.18 -7.60
C ASP A 131 -9.26 2.64 -8.79
N ARG A 132 -8.71 1.43 -8.69
CA ARG A 132 -7.89 0.79 -9.73
C ARG A 132 -8.04 -0.72 -9.79
N GLY A 133 -7.84 -1.25 -10.98
CA GLY A 133 -7.58 -2.67 -11.19
C GLY A 133 -6.11 -2.91 -11.55
N VAL A 134 -5.64 -4.13 -11.29
CA VAL A 134 -4.30 -4.59 -11.69
C VAL A 134 -4.43 -5.98 -12.30
N VAL A 135 -3.74 -6.17 -13.43
CA VAL A 135 -3.51 -7.50 -14.04
C VAL A 135 -2.00 -7.68 -14.17
N SER A 136 -1.46 -8.76 -13.64
CA SER A 136 -0.04 -9.04 -13.65
C SER A 136 0.27 -10.41 -14.25
N LEU A 137 1.35 -10.47 -15.04
CA LEU A 137 1.88 -11.69 -15.64
C LEU A 137 3.38 -11.77 -15.38
N ASN A 138 3.84 -12.86 -14.77
CA ASN A 138 5.26 -13.16 -14.55
C ASN A 138 5.56 -14.53 -15.15
N LEU A 139 6.62 -14.64 -15.95
CA LEU A 139 6.96 -15.86 -16.65
C LEU A 139 8.41 -15.87 -17.12
N LEU A 140 8.87 -17.01 -17.66
CA LEU A 140 10.15 -17.11 -18.31
C LEU A 140 10.14 -16.37 -19.67
N SER A 141 11.24 -15.70 -20.02
CA SER A 141 11.36 -14.93 -21.27
C SER A 141 11.12 -15.76 -22.54
N LYS A 142 11.52 -17.04 -22.53
CA LYS A 142 11.29 -17.97 -23.65
C LYS A 142 9.81 -18.22 -23.95
N ASP A 143 8.93 -18.05 -22.97
CA ASP A 143 7.49 -18.32 -23.08
C ASP A 143 6.66 -17.02 -23.22
N LEU A 144 7.32 -15.87 -23.46
CA LEU A 144 6.70 -14.56 -23.51
C LEU A 144 5.54 -14.46 -24.52
N ASP A 145 5.69 -15.03 -25.72
CA ASP A 145 4.66 -14.94 -26.77
C ASP A 145 3.38 -15.68 -26.37
N GLU A 146 3.54 -16.87 -25.79
CA GLU A 146 2.40 -17.63 -25.28
C GLU A 146 1.75 -16.92 -24.10
N GLY A 147 2.56 -16.39 -23.17
CA GLY A 147 2.04 -15.61 -22.04
C GLY A 147 1.25 -14.38 -22.47
N LEU A 148 1.73 -13.65 -23.47
CA LEU A 148 1.03 -12.49 -24.02
C LEU A 148 -0.26 -12.88 -24.75
N ARG A 149 -0.28 -14.03 -25.42
CA ARG A 149 -1.51 -14.56 -26.03
C ARG A 149 -2.58 -14.86 -24.97
N ILE A 150 -2.20 -15.54 -23.88
CA ILE A 150 -3.09 -15.80 -22.76
C ILE A 150 -3.56 -14.49 -22.12
N LEU A 151 -2.63 -13.56 -21.88
CA LEU A 151 -2.95 -12.25 -21.30
C LEU A 151 -3.94 -11.47 -22.18
N ARG A 152 -3.77 -11.51 -23.52
CA ARG A 152 -4.72 -10.89 -24.45
C ARG A 152 -6.12 -11.47 -24.29
N GLU A 153 -6.26 -12.81 -24.26
CA GLU A 153 -7.55 -13.45 -24.09
C GLU A 153 -8.19 -13.11 -22.73
N VAL A 154 -7.39 -13.09 -21.65
CA VAL A 154 -7.85 -12.69 -20.32
C VAL A 154 -8.42 -11.26 -20.36
N LEU A 155 -7.74 -10.35 -21.03
CA LEU A 155 -8.15 -8.94 -21.10
C LEU A 155 -9.35 -8.70 -22.03
N THR A 156 -9.55 -9.53 -23.06
CA THR A 156 -10.52 -9.24 -24.11
C THR A 156 -11.64 -10.26 -24.24
N GLU A 157 -11.38 -11.53 -23.93
CA GLU A 157 -12.30 -12.64 -24.12
C GLU A 157 -12.35 -13.58 -22.88
N PRO A 158 -12.45 -13.02 -21.63
CA PRO A 158 -12.56 -13.86 -20.44
C PRO A 158 -13.86 -14.66 -20.46
N ARG A 159 -13.77 -15.92 -20.07
CA ARG A 159 -14.93 -16.83 -20.05
C ARG A 159 -15.87 -16.54 -18.89
N PHE A 160 -15.30 -16.11 -17.75
CA PHE A 160 -16.02 -15.95 -16.48
C PHE A 160 -16.89 -17.19 -16.16
N GLN A 161 -16.23 -18.36 -16.07
CA GLN A 161 -16.88 -19.64 -15.88
C GLN A 161 -17.79 -19.63 -14.65
N GLU A 162 -19.06 -20.02 -14.81
CA GLU A 162 -20.11 -19.90 -13.79
C GLU A 162 -19.79 -20.69 -12.52
N SER A 163 -19.16 -21.85 -12.64
CA SER A 163 -18.72 -22.65 -11.48
C SER A 163 -17.72 -21.90 -10.61
N ARG A 164 -16.80 -21.13 -11.21
CA ARG A 164 -15.81 -20.31 -10.48
C ARG A 164 -16.46 -19.10 -9.81
N LEU A 165 -17.47 -18.50 -10.45
CA LEU A 165 -18.27 -17.43 -9.83
C LEU A 165 -19.03 -17.96 -8.62
N THR A 166 -19.73 -19.09 -8.75
CA THR A 166 -20.46 -19.72 -7.65
C THR A 166 -19.52 -20.02 -6.47
N LEU A 167 -18.39 -20.68 -6.73
CA LEU A 167 -17.41 -20.99 -5.72
C LEU A 167 -16.90 -19.74 -4.99
N ARG A 168 -16.55 -18.67 -5.75
CA ARG A 168 -16.05 -17.44 -5.12
C ARG A 168 -17.12 -16.75 -4.27
N LYS A 169 -18.38 -16.74 -4.72
CA LYS A 169 -19.49 -16.19 -3.92
C LYS A 169 -19.69 -16.97 -2.61
N GLU A 170 -19.60 -18.30 -2.62
CA GLU A 170 -19.69 -19.13 -1.41
C GLU A 170 -18.54 -18.83 -0.43
N GLN A 171 -17.30 -18.65 -0.95
CA GLN A 171 -16.15 -18.23 -0.15
C GLN A 171 -16.41 -16.88 0.48
N LEU A 172 -16.81 -15.87 -0.29
CA LEU A 172 -17.14 -14.54 0.21
C LEU A 172 -18.24 -14.59 1.27
N LEU A 173 -19.32 -15.35 1.06
CA LEU A 173 -20.39 -15.50 2.05
C LEU A 173 -19.88 -16.13 3.35
N THR A 174 -18.88 -16.99 3.28
CA THR A 174 -18.22 -17.54 4.47
C THR A 174 -17.33 -16.51 5.15
N GLU A 175 -16.56 -15.74 4.37
CA GLU A 175 -15.76 -14.62 4.89
C GLU A 175 -16.64 -13.55 5.56
N LEU A 176 -17.84 -13.26 5.03
CA LEU A 176 -18.77 -12.33 5.67
C LEU A 176 -19.14 -12.73 7.10
N LYS A 177 -19.33 -14.02 7.37
CA LYS A 177 -19.75 -14.51 8.71
C LYS A 177 -18.76 -14.15 9.81
N THR A 178 -17.47 -14.08 9.49
CA THR A 178 -16.37 -13.80 10.43
C THR A 178 -15.99 -12.32 10.50
N ARG A 179 -16.69 -11.46 9.78
CA ARG A 179 -16.38 -10.01 9.63
C ARG A 179 -16.30 -9.24 10.95
N ASN A 180 -16.91 -9.75 12.03
CA ASN A 180 -16.88 -9.14 13.35
C ASN A 180 -15.98 -9.90 14.35
N ASP A 181 -15.22 -10.90 13.92
CA ASP A 181 -14.44 -11.71 14.86
C ASP A 181 -13.19 -10.96 15.33
N ASP A 182 -12.52 -10.23 14.42
CA ASP A 182 -11.35 -9.44 14.76
C ASP A 182 -11.71 -7.96 15.03
N SER A 183 -11.22 -7.47 16.17
CA SER A 183 -11.37 -6.04 16.54
C SER A 183 -10.66 -5.09 15.58
N GLN A 184 -9.66 -5.58 14.82
CA GLN A 184 -8.95 -4.79 13.82
C GLN A 184 -9.85 -4.51 12.61
N ASP A 185 -10.60 -5.51 12.15
CA ASP A 185 -11.50 -5.37 11.00
C ASP A 185 -12.69 -4.46 11.35
N ILE A 186 -13.19 -4.60 12.59
CA ILE A 186 -14.22 -3.70 13.13
C ILE A 186 -13.69 -2.27 13.17
N GLU A 187 -12.51 -2.05 13.75
CA GLU A 187 -11.91 -0.71 13.85
C GLU A 187 -11.68 -0.10 12.46
N ALA A 188 -11.09 -0.84 11.53
CA ALA A 188 -10.77 -0.36 10.18
C ALA A 188 -12.05 0.07 9.43
N ARG A 189 -13.12 -0.68 9.57
CA ARG A 189 -14.43 -0.40 8.98
C ARG A 189 -15.07 0.84 9.60
N GLU A 190 -15.21 0.89 10.91
CA GLU A 190 -15.86 2.03 11.58
C GLU A 190 -15.03 3.31 11.47
N ARG A 191 -13.69 3.20 11.42
CA ARG A 191 -12.80 4.32 11.08
C ARG A 191 -13.10 4.86 9.69
N SER A 192 -13.30 4.01 8.69
CA SER A 192 -13.65 4.44 7.33
C SER A 192 -15.01 5.14 7.29
N PHE A 193 -16.01 4.63 8.01
CA PHE A 193 -17.31 5.28 8.13
C PHE A 193 -17.20 6.65 8.81
N LEU A 194 -16.45 6.76 9.90
CA LEU A 194 -16.24 8.03 10.60
C LEU A 194 -15.50 9.06 9.71
N THR A 195 -14.56 8.58 8.90
CA THR A 195 -13.74 9.46 8.07
C THR A 195 -14.45 9.95 6.82
N PHE A 196 -15.11 9.05 6.08
CA PHE A 196 -15.64 9.33 4.75
C PHE A 196 -17.18 9.32 4.66
N GLY A 197 -17.86 8.89 5.72
CA GLY A 197 -19.31 8.74 5.75
C GLY A 197 -19.79 7.41 5.16
N GLU A 198 -20.96 6.95 5.60
CA GLU A 198 -21.51 5.65 5.18
C GLU A 198 -21.86 5.60 3.69
N GLY A 199 -22.27 6.72 3.10
CA GLY A 199 -22.65 6.81 1.70
C GLY A 199 -21.47 6.91 0.72
N PHE A 200 -20.24 6.93 1.21
CA PHE A 200 -19.08 7.01 0.34
C PHE A 200 -18.71 5.62 -0.24
N TYR A 201 -18.32 5.56 -1.49
CA TYR A 201 -18.14 4.30 -2.23
C TYR A 201 -17.16 3.31 -1.55
N THR A 202 -16.12 3.81 -0.86
CA THR A 202 -15.18 2.94 -0.13
C THR A 202 -15.85 2.21 1.03
N ASN A 203 -17.02 2.68 1.45
CA ASN A 203 -17.84 2.15 2.54
C ASN A 203 -19.04 1.32 2.05
N HIS A 204 -19.15 1.12 0.74
CA HIS A 204 -20.13 0.21 0.15
C HIS A 204 -19.63 -1.23 0.24
N TYR A 205 -19.80 -1.83 1.41
CA TYR A 205 -19.41 -3.21 1.66
C TYR A 205 -20.35 -4.21 0.97
N SER A 206 -19.80 -5.26 0.38
CA SER A 206 -20.59 -6.38 -0.12
C SER A 206 -21.43 -7.01 1.01
N THR A 207 -22.65 -7.38 0.70
CA THR A 207 -23.61 -8.03 1.59
C THR A 207 -24.08 -9.34 0.96
N LYS A 208 -24.77 -10.18 1.75
CA LYS A 208 -25.40 -11.36 1.17
C LYS A 208 -26.33 -10.99 0.02
N VAL A 209 -27.13 -9.93 0.18
CA VAL A 209 -28.10 -9.51 -0.85
C VAL A 209 -27.40 -9.05 -2.13
N SER A 210 -26.35 -8.20 -2.00
CA SER A 210 -25.61 -7.74 -3.19
C SER A 210 -24.89 -8.89 -3.89
N LEU A 211 -24.21 -9.78 -3.14
CA LEU A 211 -23.52 -10.94 -3.71
C LEU A 211 -24.51 -11.91 -4.42
N ASP A 212 -25.66 -12.19 -3.80
CA ASP A 212 -26.69 -13.05 -4.44
C ASP A 212 -27.24 -12.42 -5.72
N SER A 213 -27.32 -11.09 -5.78
CA SER A 213 -27.85 -10.35 -6.94
C SER A 213 -26.89 -10.31 -8.14
N ILE A 214 -25.57 -10.44 -7.93
CA ILE A 214 -24.56 -10.38 -8.99
C ILE A 214 -24.62 -11.67 -9.81
N ARG A 215 -24.77 -11.53 -11.12
CA ARG A 215 -24.78 -12.63 -12.10
C ARG A 215 -23.57 -12.50 -13.01
N ARG A 216 -23.28 -13.57 -13.76
CA ARG A 216 -22.21 -13.57 -14.77
C ARG A 216 -22.35 -12.43 -15.78
N GLU A 217 -23.60 -12.13 -16.19
CA GLU A 217 -23.91 -11.04 -17.13
C GLU A 217 -23.48 -9.67 -16.59
N ASP A 218 -23.62 -9.43 -15.28
CA ASP A 218 -23.16 -8.19 -14.63
C ASP A 218 -21.64 -8.06 -14.72
N ILE A 219 -20.90 -9.16 -14.51
CA ILE A 219 -19.43 -9.21 -14.60
C ILE A 219 -18.98 -8.94 -16.04
N VAL A 220 -19.63 -9.58 -17.02
CA VAL A 220 -19.34 -9.36 -18.44
C VAL A 220 -19.63 -7.92 -18.84
N ALA A 221 -20.74 -7.34 -18.36
CA ALA A 221 -21.10 -5.95 -18.64
C ALA A 221 -20.08 -4.99 -18.04
N PHE A 222 -19.72 -5.16 -16.76
CA PHE A 222 -18.73 -4.35 -16.06
C PHE A 222 -17.34 -4.43 -16.75
N HIS A 223 -16.92 -5.64 -17.12
CA HIS A 223 -15.68 -5.85 -17.85
C HIS A 223 -15.69 -5.09 -19.18
N ARG A 224 -16.72 -5.27 -20.04
CA ARG A 224 -16.81 -4.62 -21.35
C ARG A 224 -16.89 -3.10 -21.25
N GLU A 225 -17.51 -2.58 -20.20
CA GLU A 225 -17.68 -1.16 -20.00
C GLU A 225 -16.36 -0.44 -19.62
N TRP A 226 -15.53 -1.09 -18.79
CA TRP A 226 -14.38 -0.41 -18.18
C TRP A 226 -13.01 -0.90 -18.65
N PHE A 227 -12.88 -2.09 -19.23
CA PHE A 227 -11.62 -2.64 -19.75
C PHE A 227 -11.28 -2.09 -21.13
N ASP A 228 -11.04 -0.80 -21.20
CA ASP A 228 -10.66 -0.09 -22.41
C ASP A 228 -9.18 0.32 -22.33
N PRO A 229 -8.39 0.21 -23.42
CA PRO A 229 -6.98 0.61 -23.45
C PRO A 229 -6.74 2.05 -22.99
N ARG A 230 -7.70 2.96 -23.16
CA ARG A 230 -7.63 4.36 -22.66
C ARG A 230 -7.53 4.44 -21.14
N ASN A 231 -8.01 3.43 -20.42
CA ASN A 231 -7.95 3.34 -18.97
C ASN A 231 -6.69 2.63 -18.47
N MET A 232 -5.81 2.13 -19.36
CA MET A 232 -4.72 1.23 -19.00
C MET A 232 -3.35 1.91 -19.05
N ILE A 233 -2.51 1.57 -18.10
CA ILE A 233 -1.09 1.90 -18.03
C ILE A 233 -0.32 0.61 -17.85
N VAL A 234 0.78 0.42 -18.60
CA VAL A 234 1.52 -0.84 -18.62
C VAL A 234 2.91 -0.66 -18.02
N ALA A 235 3.35 -1.62 -17.20
CA ALA A 235 4.77 -1.80 -16.87
C ALA A 235 5.27 -3.11 -17.45
N ALA A 236 6.46 -3.10 -18.02
CA ALA A 236 7.17 -4.30 -18.43
C ALA A 236 8.63 -4.21 -17.99
N SER A 237 9.13 -5.27 -17.34
CA SER A 237 10.54 -5.38 -16.98
C SER A 237 11.02 -6.81 -17.15
N GLY A 238 12.29 -6.99 -17.55
CA GLY A 238 12.86 -8.33 -17.66
C GLY A 238 13.72 -8.53 -18.90
N ASP A 239 13.94 -9.79 -19.24
CA ASP A 239 14.83 -10.24 -20.30
C ASP A 239 14.13 -10.15 -21.68
N PHE A 240 14.22 -8.97 -22.25
CA PHE A 240 13.77 -8.64 -23.61
C PHE A 240 14.49 -7.39 -24.10
N SER A 241 14.40 -7.06 -25.40
CA SER A 241 14.77 -5.73 -25.89
C SER A 241 13.58 -4.77 -25.83
N LYS A 242 13.83 -3.50 -25.48
CA LYS A 242 12.77 -2.48 -25.38
C LYS A 242 12.00 -2.37 -26.71
N ALA A 243 12.68 -2.37 -27.84
CA ALA A 243 12.05 -2.27 -29.15
C ALA A 243 11.12 -3.45 -29.47
N GLU A 244 11.50 -4.65 -29.06
CA GLU A 244 10.67 -5.85 -29.20
C GLU A 244 9.45 -5.77 -28.28
N MET A 245 9.63 -5.42 -27.02
CA MET A 245 8.53 -5.30 -26.06
C MET A 245 7.50 -4.26 -26.48
N VAL A 246 7.95 -3.11 -27.02
CA VAL A 246 7.03 -2.09 -27.59
C VAL A 246 6.16 -2.69 -28.68
N ARG A 247 6.74 -3.42 -29.65
CA ARG A 247 5.97 -4.07 -30.73
C ARG A 247 4.98 -5.10 -30.18
N LYS A 248 5.42 -5.92 -29.21
CA LYS A 248 4.57 -6.95 -28.58
C LYS A 248 3.39 -6.30 -27.81
N LEU A 249 3.64 -5.23 -27.07
CA LEU A 249 2.60 -4.49 -26.36
C LEU A 249 1.65 -3.76 -27.31
N ASP A 250 2.16 -3.15 -28.40
CA ASP A 250 1.29 -2.59 -29.43
C ASP A 250 0.38 -3.65 -30.05
N THR A 251 0.90 -4.85 -30.31
CA THR A 251 0.10 -5.99 -30.78
C THR A 251 -0.92 -6.44 -29.73
N LEU A 252 -0.55 -6.46 -28.46
CA LEU A 252 -1.43 -6.81 -27.35
C LEU A 252 -2.69 -5.94 -27.30
N PHE A 253 -2.58 -4.65 -27.59
CA PHE A 253 -3.69 -3.68 -27.51
C PHE A 253 -4.32 -3.35 -28.87
N ALA A 254 -3.69 -3.72 -29.98
CA ALA A 254 -4.24 -3.46 -31.30
C ALA A 254 -5.55 -4.21 -31.54
N GLY A 255 -6.48 -3.59 -32.30
CA GLY A 255 -7.74 -4.22 -32.64
C GLY A 255 -8.55 -4.67 -31.42
N TRP A 256 -8.70 -3.79 -30.42
CA TRP A 256 -9.48 -4.08 -29.23
C TRP A 256 -10.93 -4.42 -29.62
N PRO A 257 -11.51 -5.54 -29.13
CA PRO A 257 -12.73 -6.11 -29.72
C PRO A 257 -14.03 -5.41 -29.31
N PHE A 258 -13.97 -4.46 -28.36
CA PHE A 258 -15.14 -3.70 -27.91
C PHE A 258 -14.73 -2.25 -27.57
N GLU A 259 -15.68 -1.35 -27.62
CA GLU A 259 -15.53 0.03 -27.18
C GLU A 259 -16.06 0.14 -25.74
N GLY A 260 -15.17 0.41 -24.80
CA GLY A 260 -15.51 0.70 -23.43
C GLY A 260 -15.68 2.20 -23.17
N LYS A 261 -15.83 2.57 -21.89
CA LYS A 261 -15.90 3.96 -21.46
C LYS A 261 -14.57 4.40 -20.83
N ALA A 262 -14.23 5.67 -21.00
CA ALA A 262 -13.20 6.29 -20.18
C ALA A 262 -13.69 6.37 -18.73
N ALA A 263 -12.86 5.91 -17.79
CA ALA A 263 -13.21 5.96 -16.38
C ALA A 263 -13.40 7.42 -15.92
N PRO A 264 -14.52 7.75 -15.27
CA PRO A 264 -14.75 9.09 -14.72
C PRO A 264 -13.76 9.38 -13.59
N ALA A 265 -13.69 10.65 -13.19
CA ALA A 265 -12.92 11.04 -12.02
C ALA A 265 -13.43 10.33 -10.77
N VAL A 266 -12.51 9.90 -9.90
CA VAL A 266 -12.87 9.30 -8.61
C VAL A 266 -13.63 10.32 -7.76
N PRO A 267 -14.82 9.98 -7.22
CA PRO A 267 -15.62 10.89 -6.42
C PRO A 267 -14.90 11.30 -5.14
N LYS A 268 -15.25 12.47 -4.63
CA LYS A 268 -14.73 12.98 -3.35
C LYS A 268 -15.78 12.77 -2.27
N PRO A 269 -15.39 12.47 -1.01
CA PRO A 269 -16.34 12.36 0.08
C PRO A 269 -16.96 13.73 0.38
N ASP A 270 -18.28 13.76 0.55
CA ASP A 270 -19.03 14.89 1.10
C ASP A 270 -19.40 14.56 2.54
N HIS A 271 -18.37 14.52 3.39
CA HIS A 271 -18.54 14.17 4.80
C HIS A 271 -17.52 14.92 5.65
N LYS A 272 -17.98 15.41 6.79
CA LYS A 272 -17.11 16.00 7.80
C LYS A 272 -16.99 15.03 8.97
N MET A 273 -15.76 14.57 9.22
CA MET A 273 -15.47 13.67 10.33
C MET A 273 -15.92 14.29 11.65
N PRO A 274 -16.79 13.62 12.43
CA PRO A 274 -17.28 14.14 13.70
C PRO A 274 -16.20 14.05 14.78
N ALA A 275 -16.15 15.01 15.71
CA ALA A 275 -15.29 14.97 16.89
C ALA A 275 -15.97 14.25 18.05
N GLY A 276 -15.21 13.54 18.88
CA GLY A 276 -15.72 12.90 20.09
C GLY A 276 -15.13 11.51 20.35
N LEU A 277 -15.66 10.82 21.36
CA LEU A 277 -15.34 9.44 21.70
C LEU A 277 -16.40 8.51 21.10
N PHE A 278 -15.97 7.59 20.26
CA PHE A 278 -16.79 6.60 19.57
C PHE A 278 -16.44 5.21 20.10
N ILE A 279 -17.37 4.53 20.73
CA ILE A 279 -17.14 3.20 21.32
C ILE A 279 -17.96 2.16 20.56
N VAL A 280 -17.26 1.16 20.02
CA VAL A 280 -17.86 -0.11 19.60
C VAL A 280 -17.72 -1.09 20.74
N ASP A 281 -18.86 -1.45 21.39
CA ASP A 281 -18.86 -2.41 22.50
C ASP A 281 -18.59 -3.83 21.98
N LYS A 282 -17.44 -4.36 22.34
CA LYS A 282 -17.00 -5.72 21.99
C LYS A 282 -16.29 -6.32 23.19
N ASP A 283 -16.73 -7.52 23.61
CA ASP A 283 -16.07 -8.25 24.72
C ASP A 283 -14.72 -8.81 24.24
N VAL A 284 -13.67 -8.03 24.50
CA VAL A 284 -12.28 -8.36 24.17
C VAL A 284 -11.37 -7.97 25.34
N ASN A 285 -10.27 -8.69 25.51
CA ASN A 285 -9.31 -8.43 26.59
C ASN A 285 -8.46 -7.19 26.34
N GLN A 286 -8.28 -6.80 25.08
CA GLN A 286 -7.51 -5.63 24.68
C GLN A 286 -8.38 -4.72 23.81
N GLY A 287 -8.47 -3.45 24.21
CA GLY A 287 -9.11 -2.43 23.42
C GLY A 287 -8.20 -1.95 22.28
N ARG A 288 -8.78 -1.75 21.11
CA ARG A 288 -8.11 -1.15 19.95
C ARG A 288 -8.55 0.28 19.83
N VAL A 289 -7.60 1.19 19.75
CA VAL A 289 -7.85 2.63 19.75
C VAL A 289 -7.25 3.26 18.49
N SER A 290 -8.01 4.19 17.89
CA SER A 290 -7.54 5.10 16.84
C SER A 290 -7.95 6.53 17.15
N VAL A 291 -6.97 7.43 17.22
CA VAL A 291 -7.14 8.88 17.29
C VAL A 291 -7.04 9.40 15.86
N LEU A 292 -8.11 9.93 15.32
CA LEU A 292 -8.29 10.28 13.92
C LEU A 292 -8.39 11.79 13.74
N LEU A 293 -7.65 12.31 12.76
CA LEU A 293 -7.67 13.70 12.35
C LEU A 293 -7.77 13.80 10.82
N PRO A 294 -8.36 14.86 10.27
CA PRO A 294 -8.29 15.11 8.83
C PRO A 294 -6.84 15.22 8.37
N GLY A 295 -6.53 14.60 7.24
CA GLY A 295 -5.22 14.69 6.61
C GLY A 295 -5.19 15.66 5.43
N VAL A 296 -4.28 15.42 4.50
CA VAL A 296 -4.01 16.28 3.34
C VAL A 296 -3.96 15.46 2.04
N LEU A 297 -3.96 16.17 0.92
CA LEU A 297 -3.58 15.58 -0.36
C LEU A 297 -2.07 15.32 -0.41
N ARG A 298 -1.63 14.28 -1.11
CA ARG A 298 -0.20 13.99 -1.33
C ARG A 298 0.52 15.05 -2.17
N THR A 299 -0.23 15.95 -2.80
CA THR A 299 0.26 17.10 -3.56
C THR A 299 0.32 18.38 -2.75
N ASP A 300 0.04 18.32 -1.43
CA ASP A 300 0.16 19.48 -0.56
C ASP A 300 1.59 20.01 -0.56
N PRO A 301 1.81 21.33 -0.68
CA PRO A 301 3.16 21.92 -0.68
C PRO A 301 4.00 21.57 0.56
N ASP A 302 3.36 21.37 1.71
CA ASP A 302 4.03 21.03 2.97
C ASP A 302 4.16 19.51 3.19
N ILE A 303 3.92 18.68 2.15
CA ILE A 303 3.85 17.21 2.31
C ILE A 303 5.10 16.62 2.98
N PHE A 304 6.30 17.13 2.68
CA PHE A 304 7.53 16.65 3.29
C PHE A 304 7.61 17.03 4.77
N ALA A 305 7.17 18.23 5.15
CA ALA A 305 7.08 18.63 6.55
C ALA A 305 6.07 17.76 7.32
N PHE A 306 4.92 17.45 6.75
CA PHE A 306 3.93 16.55 7.33
C PHE A 306 4.46 15.12 7.49
N GLN A 307 5.19 14.60 6.50
CA GLN A 307 5.77 13.26 6.57
C GLN A 307 6.83 13.18 7.68
N LEU A 308 7.74 14.16 7.79
CA LEU A 308 8.74 14.20 8.86
C LEU A 308 8.09 14.42 10.23
N MET A 309 7.09 15.29 10.32
CA MET A 309 6.30 15.47 11.55
C MET A 309 5.68 14.13 12.01
N ASN A 310 5.06 13.39 11.11
CA ASN A 310 4.47 12.10 11.44
C ASN A 310 5.53 11.05 11.80
N ASP A 311 6.69 11.04 11.14
CA ASP A 311 7.79 10.11 11.45
C ASP A 311 8.26 10.32 12.90
N ILE A 312 8.47 11.56 13.31
CA ILE A 312 8.86 11.92 14.68
C ILE A 312 7.75 11.61 15.68
N LEU A 313 6.49 11.90 15.34
CA LEU A 313 5.35 11.67 16.23
C LEU A 313 5.13 10.19 16.53
N GLY A 314 5.05 9.34 15.52
CA GLY A 314 4.69 7.93 15.69
C GLY A 314 5.00 7.02 14.51
N GLY A 315 5.50 7.57 13.38
CA GLY A 315 5.80 6.80 12.16
C GLY A 315 7.18 6.16 12.15
N GLY A 316 8.14 6.70 12.87
CA GLY A 316 9.55 6.27 12.89
C GLY A 316 9.84 5.05 13.79
N GLY A 317 8.81 4.30 14.19
CA GLY A 317 8.96 3.12 15.04
C GLY A 317 9.57 3.46 16.40
N PHE A 318 10.60 2.73 16.83
CA PHE A 318 11.23 2.89 18.15
C PHE A 318 11.91 4.25 18.39
N THR A 319 12.10 5.09 17.39
CA THR A 319 12.64 6.44 17.55
C THR A 319 11.54 7.48 17.69
N SER A 320 10.26 7.11 17.53
CA SER A 320 9.14 8.03 17.57
C SER A 320 8.57 8.21 18.98
N ARG A 321 8.00 9.39 19.24
CA ARG A 321 7.51 9.80 20.55
C ARG A 321 6.41 8.90 21.10
N ILE A 322 5.37 8.61 20.28
CA ILE A 322 4.25 7.76 20.71
C ILE A 322 4.73 6.33 21.03
N THR A 323 5.59 5.75 20.18
CA THR A 323 6.10 4.40 20.43
C THR A 323 6.91 4.35 21.71
N ASN A 324 7.81 5.32 21.92
CA ASN A 324 8.61 5.38 23.13
C ASN A 324 7.75 5.52 24.39
N ARG A 325 6.85 6.49 24.43
CA ARG A 325 6.01 6.74 25.60
C ARG A 325 5.06 5.60 25.90
N VAL A 326 4.27 5.13 24.91
CA VAL A 326 3.23 4.14 25.13
C VAL A 326 3.80 2.73 25.33
N ARG A 327 4.87 2.38 24.59
CA ARG A 327 5.45 1.04 24.61
C ARG A 327 6.63 0.93 25.57
N SER A 328 7.65 1.78 25.41
CA SER A 328 8.93 1.60 26.11
C SER A 328 8.87 2.11 27.53
N ASP A 329 8.32 3.29 27.78
CA ASP A 329 8.29 3.91 29.09
C ASP A 329 7.17 3.34 29.97
N GLU A 330 5.97 3.27 29.44
CA GLU A 330 4.77 2.89 30.22
C GLU A 330 4.34 1.42 30.05
N GLY A 331 4.88 0.72 29.06
CA GLY A 331 4.56 -0.70 28.80
C GLY A 331 3.08 -1.01 28.51
N LEU A 332 2.33 -0.01 28.01
CA LEU A 332 0.88 -0.10 27.84
C LEU A 332 0.48 -0.92 26.60
N ALA A 333 1.31 -0.90 25.56
CA ALA A 333 1.01 -1.53 24.29
C ALA A 333 2.26 -2.17 23.66
N TYR A 334 2.08 -3.30 22.98
CA TYR A 334 3.16 -3.91 22.19
C TYR A 334 3.48 -3.10 20.94
N SER A 335 2.47 -2.47 20.34
CA SER A 335 2.59 -1.61 19.16
C SER A 335 1.75 -0.36 19.34
N ALA A 336 2.38 0.78 19.16
CA ALA A 336 1.74 2.09 19.14
C ALA A 336 2.47 2.97 18.14
N GLY A 337 1.74 3.85 17.44
CA GLY A 337 2.36 4.74 16.46
C GLY A 337 1.35 5.62 15.75
N SER A 338 1.81 6.38 14.76
CA SER A 338 0.94 7.20 13.91
C SER A 338 1.24 6.99 12.42
N ARG A 339 0.24 7.29 11.60
CA ARG A 339 0.33 7.25 10.15
C ARG A 339 -0.32 8.49 9.56
N LEU A 340 0.36 9.13 8.64
CA LEU A 340 -0.20 10.12 7.74
C LEU A 340 -0.48 9.44 6.39
N SER A 341 -1.73 9.41 5.99
CA SER A 341 -2.13 9.03 4.64
C SER A 341 -2.30 10.30 3.81
N GLY A 342 -1.37 10.58 2.91
CA GLY A 342 -1.57 11.61 1.89
C GLY A 342 -2.55 11.11 0.83
N GLY A 343 -3.74 11.69 0.78
CA GLY A 343 -4.78 11.28 -0.17
C GLY A 343 -4.39 11.54 -1.62
N ILE A 344 -4.87 10.70 -2.52
CA ILE A 344 -4.62 10.83 -3.97
C ILE A 344 -5.67 11.74 -4.59
N TRP A 345 -6.94 11.38 -4.46
CA TRP A 345 -8.07 12.04 -5.10
C TRP A 345 -8.78 13.05 -4.17
N TYR A 346 -8.67 12.84 -2.88
CA TYR A 346 -9.23 13.64 -1.79
C TYR A 346 -8.28 13.57 -0.59
N PRO A 347 -8.39 14.50 0.39
CA PRO A 347 -7.54 14.47 1.58
C PRO A 347 -7.60 13.12 2.29
N GLY A 348 -6.44 12.63 2.72
CA GLY A 348 -6.34 11.42 3.54
C GLY A 348 -6.63 11.70 5.02
N ILE A 349 -5.99 10.94 5.91
CA ILE A 349 -6.14 11.07 7.37
C ILE A 349 -4.79 11.03 8.07
N VAL A 350 -4.75 11.63 9.26
CA VAL A 350 -3.77 11.32 10.30
C VAL A 350 -4.45 10.38 11.29
N ALA A 351 -3.83 9.23 11.54
CA ALA A 351 -4.34 8.25 12.50
C ALA A 351 -3.22 7.84 13.45
N ALA A 352 -3.40 8.03 14.76
CA ALA A 352 -2.55 7.42 15.76
C ALA A 352 -3.29 6.26 16.40
N GLY A 353 -2.65 5.08 16.47
CA GLY A 353 -3.33 3.87 16.90
C GLY A 353 -2.46 2.99 17.80
N PHE A 354 -3.13 2.22 18.65
CA PHE A 354 -2.52 1.23 19.53
C PHE A 354 -3.55 0.18 19.97
N GLN A 355 -3.04 -0.90 20.56
CA GLN A 355 -3.85 -1.91 21.23
C GLN A 355 -3.32 -2.12 22.64
N SER A 356 -4.19 -1.96 23.65
CA SER A 356 -3.82 -2.00 25.07
C SER A 356 -4.88 -2.77 25.88
N LYS A 357 -4.56 -3.14 27.13
CA LYS A 357 -5.59 -3.63 28.06
C LYS A 357 -6.73 -2.63 28.11
N VAL A 358 -7.98 -3.12 28.11
CA VAL A 358 -9.17 -2.26 27.96
C VAL A 358 -9.18 -1.10 28.96
N ARG A 359 -8.88 -1.36 30.23
CA ARG A 359 -8.89 -0.34 31.30
C ARG A 359 -7.75 0.68 31.23
N THR A 360 -6.69 0.41 30.45
CA THR A 360 -5.58 1.34 30.26
C THR A 360 -5.66 2.13 28.95
N CYS A 361 -6.69 1.89 28.13
CA CYS A 361 -6.88 2.58 26.85
C CYS A 361 -7.01 4.10 27.01
N SER A 362 -7.70 4.60 28.04
CA SER A 362 -7.84 6.03 28.29
C SER A 362 -6.49 6.69 28.60
N TYR A 363 -5.67 6.09 29.43
CA TYR A 363 -4.33 6.60 29.76
C TYR A 363 -3.41 6.61 28.52
N ALA A 364 -3.40 5.52 27.75
CA ALA A 364 -2.61 5.48 26.52
C ALA A 364 -3.09 6.53 25.49
N THR A 365 -4.42 6.76 25.41
CA THR A 365 -4.99 7.83 24.56
C THR A 365 -4.55 9.21 25.03
N GLN A 366 -4.54 9.47 26.34
CA GLN A 366 -4.04 10.72 26.89
C GLN A 366 -2.59 10.97 26.46
N ILE A 367 -1.71 9.96 26.57
CA ILE A 367 -0.30 10.08 26.14
C ILE A 367 -0.22 10.45 24.66
N VAL A 368 -1.00 9.80 23.80
CA VAL A 368 -1.03 10.14 22.36
C VAL A 368 -1.41 11.60 22.15
N LEU A 369 -2.46 12.09 22.81
CA LEU A 369 -2.91 13.47 22.71
C LEU A 369 -1.89 14.46 23.27
N GLU A 370 -1.21 14.13 24.36
CA GLU A 370 -0.12 14.90 24.93
C GLU A 370 1.06 15.04 23.94
N GLU A 371 1.50 13.94 23.32
CA GLU A 371 2.59 14.00 22.34
C GLU A 371 2.20 14.81 21.09
N MET A 372 0.95 14.71 20.64
CA MET A 372 0.42 15.60 19.60
C MET A 372 0.45 17.07 20.03
N GLY A 373 0.08 17.36 21.30
CA GLY A 373 0.14 18.71 21.88
C GLY A 373 1.56 19.25 21.95
N LYS A 374 2.53 18.43 22.37
CA LYS A 374 3.95 18.80 22.42
C LYS A 374 4.52 19.13 21.04
N MET A 375 4.11 18.37 19.99
CA MET A 375 4.53 18.68 18.61
C MET A 375 4.06 20.06 18.13
N LYS A 376 2.94 20.56 18.66
CA LYS A 376 2.39 21.89 18.34
C LYS A 376 3.05 23.00 19.17
N SER A 377 3.31 22.74 20.44
CA SER A 377 3.75 23.77 21.39
C SER A 377 5.26 24.07 21.33
N ALA A 378 6.08 23.11 20.89
CA ALA A 378 7.53 23.24 20.84
C ALA A 378 8.09 22.72 19.50
N GLU A 379 9.25 23.25 19.13
CA GLU A 379 10.02 22.66 18.03
C GLU A 379 10.58 21.29 18.43
N VAL A 380 10.76 20.42 17.44
CA VAL A 380 11.46 19.16 17.60
C VAL A 380 12.95 19.38 17.83
N THR A 381 13.64 18.41 18.41
CA THR A 381 15.09 18.49 18.61
C THR A 381 15.84 18.33 17.28
N ASP A 382 17.11 18.75 17.25
CA ASP A 382 17.95 18.54 16.06
C ASP A 382 18.17 17.05 15.77
N GLU A 383 18.24 16.22 16.81
CA GLU A 383 18.39 14.77 16.69
C GLU A 383 17.15 14.11 16.11
N GLU A 384 15.94 14.47 16.56
CA GLU A 384 14.68 13.97 16.02
C GLU A 384 14.55 14.32 14.54
N LEU A 385 14.82 15.59 14.17
CA LEU A 385 14.72 16.02 12.78
C LEU A 385 15.76 15.33 11.90
N LEU A 386 17.01 15.21 12.38
CA LEU A 386 18.07 14.51 11.64
C LEU A 386 17.75 13.04 11.43
N THR A 387 17.26 12.36 12.46
CA THR A 387 16.87 10.94 12.40
C THR A 387 15.74 10.73 11.40
N ALA A 388 14.69 11.56 11.45
CA ALA A 388 13.60 11.50 10.50
C ALA A 388 14.06 11.76 9.06
N LYS A 389 14.87 12.79 8.81
CA LYS A 389 15.44 13.06 7.48
C LYS A 389 16.22 11.87 6.94
N ARG A 390 17.10 11.29 7.76
CA ARG A 390 17.88 10.11 7.39
C ARG A 390 16.97 8.92 7.07
N SER A 391 15.95 8.67 7.88
CA SER A 391 14.96 7.61 7.62
C SER A 391 14.39 7.71 6.21
N PHE A 392 14.03 8.88 5.73
CA PHE A 392 13.49 9.09 4.39
C PHE A 392 14.55 9.01 3.29
N VAL A 393 15.69 9.66 3.48
CA VAL A 393 16.73 9.75 2.45
C VAL A 393 17.47 8.42 2.26
N GLU A 394 17.85 7.76 3.35
CA GLU A 394 18.63 6.52 3.30
C GLU A 394 17.79 5.31 2.90
N THR A 395 16.47 5.36 3.08
CA THR A 395 15.57 4.28 2.63
C THR A 395 15.06 4.45 1.20
N LEU A 396 15.23 5.64 0.59
CA LEU A 396 14.79 5.90 -0.78
C LEU A 396 15.31 4.88 -1.81
N PRO A 397 16.60 4.47 -1.79
CA PRO A 397 17.12 3.49 -2.76
C PRO A 397 16.36 2.17 -2.78
N ARG A 398 15.79 1.74 -1.65
CA ARG A 398 15.03 0.49 -1.54
C ARG A 398 13.78 0.47 -2.44
N ARG A 399 13.22 1.65 -2.73
CA ARG A 399 12.07 1.79 -3.64
C ARG A 399 12.41 1.48 -5.10
N PHE A 400 13.70 1.51 -5.43
CA PHE A 400 14.25 1.30 -6.76
C PHE A 400 15.15 0.05 -6.82
N ALA A 401 15.00 -0.88 -5.86
CA ALA A 401 15.91 -2.03 -5.73
C ALA A 401 15.84 -2.98 -6.92
N THR A 402 14.67 -3.11 -7.57
CA THR A 402 14.52 -3.91 -8.78
C THR A 402 13.87 -3.09 -9.91
N LYS A 403 14.08 -3.53 -11.16
CA LYS A 403 13.42 -2.91 -12.32
C LYS A 403 11.90 -2.97 -12.20
N SER A 404 11.36 -4.10 -11.77
CA SER A 404 9.91 -4.27 -11.57
C SER A 404 9.35 -3.28 -10.54
N GLN A 405 10.01 -3.12 -9.37
CA GLN A 405 9.61 -2.12 -8.37
C GLN A 405 9.67 -0.70 -8.93
N THR A 406 10.74 -0.38 -9.68
CA THR A 406 10.90 0.92 -10.32
C THR A 406 9.77 1.21 -11.31
N MET A 407 9.42 0.24 -12.15
CA MET A 407 8.32 0.39 -13.11
C MET A 407 6.97 0.52 -12.41
N GLY A 408 6.73 -0.26 -11.34
CA GLY A 408 5.54 -0.14 -10.50
C GLY A 408 5.39 1.26 -9.89
N LEU A 409 6.51 1.85 -9.46
CA LEU A 409 6.55 3.21 -8.93
C LEU A 409 6.16 4.25 -10.00
N PHE A 410 6.68 4.10 -11.21
CA PHE A 410 6.38 5.02 -12.31
C PHE A 410 4.95 4.89 -12.83
N ILE A 411 4.38 3.67 -12.82
CA ILE A 411 2.94 3.48 -13.06
C ILE A 411 2.12 4.26 -12.03
N ASP A 412 2.46 4.20 -10.74
CA ASP A 412 1.72 4.94 -9.70
C ASP A 412 1.82 6.45 -9.92
N GLU A 413 2.98 6.95 -10.35
CA GLU A 413 3.15 8.37 -10.73
C GLU A 413 2.26 8.78 -11.91
N GLU A 414 2.20 7.95 -12.95
CA GLU A 414 1.32 8.19 -14.13
C GLU A 414 -0.16 8.06 -13.76
N PHE A 415 -0.52 6.99 -13.02
CA PHE A 415 -1.90 6.74 -12.61
C PHE A 415 -2.48 7.89 -11.79
N THR A 416 -1.71 8.39 -10.84
CA THR A 416 -2.14 9.45 -9.93
C THR A 416 -1.96 10.86 -10.49
N GLY A 417 -1.39 10.99 -11.69
CA GLY A 417 -1.12 12.28 -12.34
C GLY A 417 0.09 13.02 -11.77
N ARG A 418 0.83 12.44 -10.79
CA ARG A 418 2.01 13.09 -10.20
C ARG A 418 3.13 13.28 -11.22
N PHE A 419 3.36 12.29 -12.11
CA PHE A 419 4.33 12.45 -13.18
C PHE A 419 4.07 13.69 -14.05
N LYS A 420 2.79 13.96 -14.36
CA LYS A 420 2.41 15.16 -15.13
C LYS A 420 2.60 16.46 -14.33
N ALA A 421 2.33 16.43 -13.02
CA ALA A 421 2.43 17.59 -12.15
C ALA A 421 3.88 17.90 -11.74
N ASP A 422 4.68 16.88 -11.44
CA ASP A 422 6.09 17.00 -11.04
C ASP A 422 6.89 15.77 -11.54
N PRO A 423 7.38 15.81 -12.79
CA PRO A 423 8.16 14.71 -13.36
C PRO A 423 9.50 14.47 -12.66
N ASN A 424 9.97 15.45 -11.85
CA ASN A 424 11.23 15.40 -11.12
C ASN A 424 11.06 15.09 -9.63
N TYR A 425 9.88 14.64 -9.21
CA TYR A 425 9.57 14.40 -7.79
C TYR A 425 10.67 13.58 -7.08
N TYR A 426 11.08 12.44 -7.64
CA TYR A 426 12.12 11.62 -7.03
C TYR A 426 13.52 12.19 -7.17
N ALA A 427 13.84 12.89 -8.25
CA ALA A 427 15.13 13.58 -8.40
C ALA A 427 15.31 14.67 -7.34
N ASN A 428 14.22 15.36 -6.99
CA ASN A 428 14.21 16.42 -5.99
C ASN A 428 13.91 15.91 -4.56
N PHE A 429 13.58 14.62 -4.38
CA PHE A 429 13.11 14.08 -3.11
C PHE A 429 14.06 14.38 -1.96
N ARG A 430 15.36 14.05 -2.12
CA ARG A 430 16.38 14.29 -1.12
C ARG A 430 16.48 15.77 -0.73
N VAL A 431 16.56 16.63 -1.72
CA VAL A 431 16.68 18.09 -1.51
C VAL A 431 15.43 18.63 -0.80
N ASN A 432 14.26 18.16 -1.15
CA ASN A 432 13.00 18.58 -0.51
C ASN A 432 12.91 18.11 0.95
N VAL A 433 13.36 16.88 1.25
CA VAL A 433 13.47 16.41 2.64
C VAL A 433 14.49 17.20 3.43
N GLU A 434 15.69 17.45 2.87
CA GLU A 434 16.78 18.17 3.54
C GLU A 434 16.44 19.64 3.83
N LYS A 435 15.62 20.30 3.02
CA LYS A 435 15.17 21.68 3.22
C LYS A 435 14.23 21.89 4.41
N VAL A 436 13.52 20.86 4.85
CA VAL A 436 12.55 20.98 5.95
C VAL A 436 13.26 21.41 7.24
N THR A 437 12.76 22.45 7.89
CA THR A 437 13.27 22.99 9.15
C THR A 437 12.44 22.53 10.34
N LYS A 438 12.93 22.74 11.58
CA LYS A 438 12.16 22.49 12.81
C LYS A 438 10.89 23.34 12.86
N ALA A 439 10.99 24.58 12.41
CA ALA A 439 9.84 25.49 12.30
C ALA A 439 8.78 24.96 11.30
N ASP A 440 9.20 24.34 10.18
CA ASP A 440 8.28 23.73 9.22
C ASP A 440 7.55 22.53 9.84
N VAL A 441 8.26 21.69 10.61
CA VAL A 441 7.66 20.56 11.32
C VAL A 441 6.64 21.05 12.35
N LYS A 442 6.97 22.09 13.11
CA LYS A 442 6.06 22.70 14.09
C LYS A 442 4.82 23.27 13.41
N ARG A 443 4.98 24.04 12.33
CA ARG A 443 3.89 24.58 11.52
C ARG A 443 3.00 23.46 10.95
N ALA A 444 3.60 22.36 10.49
CA ALA A 444 2.88 21.19 10.05
C ALA A 444 2.05 20.56 11.18
N ALA A 445 2.59 20.44 12.37
CA ALA A 445 1.88 19.95 13.55
C ALA A 445 0.72 20.88 13.95
N GLU A 446 0.94 22.19 13.98
CA GLU A 446 -0.11 23.18 14.26
C GLU A 446 -1.28 23.10 13.28
N ARG A 447 -0.98 22.87 11.99
CA ARG A 447 -1.99 22.74 10.93
C ARG A 447 -2.78 21.45 10.99
N LEU A 448 -2.15 20.29 11.27
CA LEU A 448 -2.78 18.98 11.18
C LEU A 448 -3.25 18.39 12.50
N LEU A 449 -2.53 18.62 13.60
CA LEU A 449 -2.82 17.96 14.88
C LEU A 449 -3.89 18.73 15.68
N THR A 450 -5.06 18.89 15.09
CA THR A 450 -6.21 19.61 15.70
C THR A 450 -6.92 18.71 16.72
N THR A 451 -6.25 18.41 17.84
CA THR A 451 -6.70 17.44 18.86
C THR A 451 -8.08 17.72 19.44
N ASP A 452 -8.50 18.99 19.49
CA ASP A 452 -9.84 19.39 19.99
C ASP A 452 -10.98 18.93 19.09
N SER A 453 -10.68 18.62 17.84
CA SER A 453 -11.62 18.09 16.84
C SER A 453 -11.34 16.62 16.48
N ALA A 454 -10.55 15.91 17.27
CA ALA A 454 -10.23 14.51 17.02
C ALA A 454 -11.46 13.61 17.20
N ALA A 455 -11.56 12.60 16.33
CA ALA A 455 -12.40 11.44 16.57
C ALA A 455 -11.57 10.34 17.24
N VAL A 456 -11.95 9.92 18.42
CA VAL A 456 -11.31 8.80 19.12
C VAL A 456 -12.21 7.60 18.99
N LEU A 457 -11.84 6.64 18.14
CA LEU A 457 -12.56 5.39 17.95
C LEU A 457 -11.94 4.30 18.83
N VAL A 458 -12.78 3.58 19.57
CA VAL A 458 -12.37 2.49 20.44
C VAL A 458 -13.26 1.27 20.20
N VAL A 459 -12.63 0.14 19.92
CA VAL A 459 -13.29 -1.18 19.93
C VAL A 459 -12.85 -1.91 21.19
N GLY A 460 -13.78 -2.14 22.12
CA GLY A 460 -13.47 -2.77 23.41
C GLY A 460 -14.68 -2.89 24.31
N LYS A 461 -14.54 -3.62 25.43
CA LYS A 461 -15.62 -3.79 26.40
C LYS A 461 -15.96 -2.46 27.08
N LYS A 462 -17.12 -1.90 26.74
CA LYS A 462 -17.52 -0.56 27.16
C LYS A 462 -17.51 -0.36 28.67
N SER A 463 -17.99 -1.36 29.45
CA SER A 463 -17.98 -1.28 30.90
C SER A 463 -16.57 -1.11 31.49
N ASP A 464 -15.58 -1.75 30.90
CA ASP A 464 -14.18 -1.68 31.31
C ASP A 464 -13.50 -0.40 30.79
N LEU A 465 -13.84 0.06 29.58
CA LEU A 465 -13.38 1.34 29.03
C LEU A 465 -13.81 2.52 29.90
N LEU A 466 -15.01 2.48 30.46
CA LEU A 466 -15.57 3.53 31.33
C LEU A 466 -15.16 3.36 32.83
N ASN A 467 -14.47 2.26 33.16
CA ASN A 467 -13.90 2.00 34.47
C ASN A 467 -12.36 1.90 34.40
N PRO A 468 -11.65 3.05 34.32
CA PRO A 468 -10.22 3.10 34.04
C PRO A 468 -9.39 2.41 35.13
N ASP A 469 -8.13 2.12 34.80
CA ASP A 469 -7.16 1.55 35.73
C ASP A 469 -7.00 2.44 36.96
N PRO A 470 -7.08 1.92 38.20
CA PRO A 470 -6.94 2.70 39.42
C PRO A 470 -5.59 3.44 39.57
N LYS A 471 -4.53 2.96 38.91
CA LYS A 471 -3.24 3.66 38.87
C LYS A 471 -3.26 4.90 37.99
N HIS A 472 -4.13 4.91 37.00
CA HIS A 472 -4.30 6.00 36.03
C HIS A 472 -5.81 6.26 35.82
N PRO A 473 -6.48 6.87 36.83
CA PRO A 473 -7.93 6.99 36.87
C PRO A 473 -8.45 8.11 35.96
N ILE A 474 -8.20 8.01 34.66
CA ILE A 474 -8.55 9.00 33.65
C ILE A 474 -9.91 8.64 33.05
N PRO A 475 -10.96 9.44 33.28
CA PRO A 475 -12.26 9.20 32.65
C PRO A 475 -12.14 9.39 31.14
N TYR A 476 -12.41 8.34 30.35
CA TYR A 476 -12.22 8.40 28.90
C TYR A 476 -13.00 9.57 28.24
N PRO A 477 -14.27 9.85 28.58
CA PRO A 477 -14.99 10.98 27.98
C PRO A 477 -14.32 12.34 28.21
N SER A 478 -13.54 12.54 29.29
CA SER A 478 -12.86 13.80 29.56
C SER A 478 -11.83 14.17 28.48
N LEU A 479 -11.26 13.17 27.80
CA LEU A 479 -10.29 13.37 26.72
C LEU A 479 -10.89 13.93 25.42
N THR A 480 -12.23 13.94 25.30
CA THR A 480 -12.96 14.34 24.09
C THR A 480 -14.05 15.38 24.40
N GLY A 481 -13.88 16.17 25.47
CA GLY A 481 -14.84 17.19 25.87
C GLY A 481 -16.20 16.63 26.31
N GLY A 482 -16.23 15.39 26.83
CA GLY A 482 -17.45 14.73 27.33
C GLY A 482 -18.35 14.12 26.25
N LYS A 483 -18.02 14.27 24.98
CA LYS A 483 -18.83 13.73 23.87
C LYS A 483 -18.55 12.24 23.69
N LEU A 484 -19.48 11.39 24.13
CA LEU A 484 -19.44 9.94 23.95
C LEU A 484 -20.59 9.49 23.05
N MET A 485 -20.27 8.67 22.06
CA MET A 485 -21.22 8.09 21.11
C MET A 485 -21.00 6.58 21.03
N ASP A 486 -22.09 5.84 21.17
CA ASP A 486 -22.08 4.40 20.92
C ASP A 486 -22.14 4.15 19.41
N VAL A 487 -21.24 3.34 18.93
CA VAL A 487 -21.23 2.86 17.55
C VAL A 487 -21.69 1.40 17.58
N PRO A 488 -22.90 1.11 17.05
CA PRO A 488 -23.40 -0.24 17.07
C PRO A 488 -22.55 -1.16 16.20
N LEU A 489 -22.31 -2.38 16.65
CA LEU A 489 -21.82 -3.44 15.77
C LEU A 489 -22.81 -3.60 14.61
N ARG A 490 -22.31 -3.99 13.47
CA ARG A 490 -23.12 -4.22 12.28
C ARG A 490 -23.35 -5.71 12.07
N ASP A 491 -24.52 -6.07 11.59
CA ASP A 491 -24.77 -7.43 11.13
C ASP A 491 -23.79 -7.77 9.99
N PRO A 492 -23.02 -8.85 10.10
CA PRO A 492 -21.95 -9.15 9.17
C PRO A 492 -22.44 -9.46 7.74
N MET A 493 -23.69 -9.92 7.60
CA MET A 493 -24.27 -10.30 6.31
C MET A 493 -24.98 -9.15 5.61
N THR A 494 -25.49 -8.19 6.36
CA THR A 494 -26.32 -7.09 5.83
C THR A 494 -25.71 -5.71 6.02
N MET A 495 -24.67 -5.58 6.84
CA MET A 495 -24.04 -4.32 7.24
C MET A 495 -24.98 -3.34 7.98
N LYS A 496 -26.19 -3.76 8.31
CA LYS A 496 -27.12 -2.94 9.10
C LYS A 496 -26.66 -2.88 10.55
N PRO A 497 -26.79 -1.72 11.22
CA PRO A 497 -26.53 -1.61 12.65
C PRO A 497 -27.35 -2.64 13.46
N LEU A 498 -26.69 -3.35 14.36
CA LEU A 498 -27.36 -4.19 15.34
C LEU A 498 -27.95 -3.30 16.45
N ALA A 499 -29.06 -3.72 17.02
CA ALA A 499 -29.64 -3.00 18.17
C ALA A 499 -28.62 -2.98 19.32
N VAL A 500 -28.31 -1.80 19.85
CA VAL A 500 -27.52 -1.69 21.08
C VAL A 500 -28.38 -2.27 22.21
N PRO A 501 -27.89 -3.26 22.98
CA PRO A 501 -28.64 -3.76 24.11
C PRO A 501 -28.98 -2.59 25.05
N SER A 502 -30.27 -2.39 25.33
CA SER A 502 -30.66 -1.43 26.38
C SER A 502 -29.99 -1.87 27.68
N PRO A 503 -29.43 -0.93 28.45
CA PRO A 503 -28.90 -1.29 29.78
C PRO A 503 -30.01 -1.97 30.57
N ALA A 504 -29.73 -3.15 31.12
CA ALA A 504 -30.65 -3.82 32.00
C ALA A 504 -31.02 -2.84 33.15
N LYS A 505 -32.33 -2.63 33.33
CA LYS A 505 -32.85 -1.74 34.37
C LYS A 505 -32.50 -2.27 35.77
#